data_4beace58ca0e059ae8eb19a08b330db3
#
_entry.id   4beace58ca0e059ae8eb19a08b330db3
#
_cell.length_a   1.000
_cell.length_b   1.000
_cell.length_c   1.000
_cell.angle_alpha   90.00
_cell.angle_beta   90.00
_cell.angle_gamma   90.00
#
_symmetry.space_group_name_H-M   'P 1'
#
loop_
_entity.id
_entity.type
_entity.pdbx_description
1 polymer ?
#
loop_
_entity_poly.entity_id
_entity_poly.type
_entity_poly.pdbx_seq_one_letter_code
_entity_poly.pdbx_strand_id
1 'polypeptide(L)'
;MIPTEPVWRSYIAETIEPVFTPRQCQMVIDKGKSLKAETAEVGMAKINKKGSGYDPEKRKTKISWIPFKEMPEMYQQIETTMLQANNNHFGFEGMRITEPGQFTHYYPGGFYEWHMDNDVIGKHQPPVRKISMTLLLSDPSTFEGGELEFMSKGKIVNLKQGQAVFFASWLQHRVKPVTRGERDSLVMWFGGPPFK
;
A
#
# COMPACT_ATOMS: atom_id res chain seq x y z
N MET A 1 14.18 -31.36 15.18
CA MET A 1 12.80 -31.24 14.62
C MET A 1 12.62 -29.76 14.29
N ILE A 2 12.42 -29.41 13.03
CA ILE A 2 12.13 -28.03 12.64
C ILE A 2 10.63 -27.83 12.90
N PRO A 3 10.22 -26.85 13.74
CA PRO A 3 8.82 -26.58 13.96
C PRO A 3 8.19 -26.16 12.62
N THR A 4 7.10 -26.77 12.25
CA THR A 4 6.32 -26.31 11.09
C THR A 4 5.68 -24.97 11.45
N GLU A 5 5.71 -24.01 10.52
CA GLU A 5 5.01 -22.75 10.73
C GLU A 5 3.51 -22.99 10.97
N PRO A 6 2.88 -22.23 11.87
CA PRO A 6 1.46 -22.34 12.10
C PRO A 6 0.68 -22.10 10.80
N VAL A 7 -0.33 -22.93 10.53
CA VAL A 7 -1.15 -22.87 9.30
C VAL A 7 -1.89 -21.53 9.13
N TRP A 8 -2.09 -20.79 10.22
CA TRP A 8 -2.74 -19.47 10.23
C TRP A 8 -1.82 -18.32 9.83
N ARG A 9 -0.49 -18.50 9.80
CA ARG A 9 0.40 -17.47 9.29
C ARG A 9 0.19 -17.26 7.80
N SER A 10 0.07 -16.00 7.42
CA SER A 10 -0.10 -15.59 6.02
C SER A 10 0.74 -14.34 5.76
N TYR A 11 1.32 -14.26 4.59
CA TYR A 11 1.98 -13.03 4.12
C TYR A 11 1.01 -12.02 3.47
N ILE A 12 -0.30 -12.29 3.54
CA ILE A 12 -1.38 -11.37 3.16
C ILE A 12 -2.43 -11.44 4.26
N ALA A 13 -2.70 -10.33 4.92
CA ALA A 13 -3.65 -10.22 6.02
C ALA A 13 -4.62 -9.06 5.77
N GLU A 14 -5.91 -9.37 5.63
CA GLU A 14 -6.97 -8.39 5.47
C GLU A 14 -7.59 -8.09 6.84
N THR A 15 -7.92 -6.82 7.11
CA THR A 15 -8.65 -6.46 8.33
C THR A 15 -10.10 -6.94 8.22
N ILE A 16 -10.63 -7.53 9.29
CA ILE A 16 -12.03 -7.97 9.35
C ILE A 16 -12.95 -6.74 9.42
N GLU A 17 -12.62 -5.82 10.31
CA GLU A 17 -13.35 -4.56 10.47
C GLU A 17 -12.59 -3.40 9.81
N PRO A 18 -13.30 -2.33 9.41
CA PRO A 18 -12.66 -1.14 8.90
C PRO A 18 -11.70 -0.51 9.92
N VAL A 19 -10.49 -0.20 9.48
CA VAL A 19 -9.53 0.59 10.27
C VAL A 19 -10.02 2.03 10.42
N PHE A 20 -10.61 2.58 9.34
CA PHE A 20 -11.16 3.93 9.32
C PHE A 20 -12.67 3.91 9.10
N THR A 21 -13.37 4.78 9.83
CA THR A 21 -14.77 5.10 9.54
C THR A 21 -14.87 5.84 8.19
N PRO A 22 -16.06 5.87 7.53
CA PRO A 22 -16.25 6.66 6.30
C PRO A 22 -15.84 8.12 6.45
N ARG A 23 -16.10 8.73 7.61
CA ARG A 23 -15.68 10.11 7.91
C ARG A 23 -14.16 10.26 7.93
N GLN A 24 -13.45 9.34 8.57
CA GLN A 24 -11.98 9.35 8.57
C GLN A 24 -11.42 9.13 7.16
N CYS A 25 -12.01 8.23 6.37
CA CYS A 25 -11.63 8.05 4.97
C CYS A 25 -11.76 9.37 4.19
N GLN A 26 -12.89 10.08 4.35
CA GLN A 26 -13.10 11.37 3.69
C GLN A 26 -12.06 12.42 4.13
N MET A 27 -11.74 12.49 5.43
CA MET A 27 -10.68 13.40 5.92
C MET A 27 -9.31 13.11 5.27
N VAL A 28 -8.97 11.83 5.06
CA VAL A 28 -7.72 11.45 4.38
C VAL A 28 -7.77 11.80 2.90
N ILE A 29 -8.91 11.59 2.23
CA ILE A 29 -9.13 11.98 0.83
C ILE A 29 -8.96 13.50 0.65
N ASP A 30 -9.65 14.28 1.48
CA ASP A 30 -9.60 15.74 1.42
C ASP A 30 -8.17 16.25 1.66
N LYS A 31 -7.47 15.69 2.64
CA LYS A 31 -6.06 16.00 2.90
C LYS A 31 -5.20 15.65 1.70
N GLY A 32 -5.29 14.42 1.18
CA GLY A 32 -4.51 13.95 0.05
C GLY A 32 -4.71 14.81 -1.19
N LYS A 33 -5.97 15.17 -1.50
CA LYS A 33 -6.32 16.04 -2.63
C LYS A 33 -5.88 17.50 -2.43
N SER A 34 -5.72 17.97 -1.19
CA SER A 34 -5.23 19.34 -0.89
C SER A 34 -3.72 19.50 -1.04
N LEU A 35 -2.98 18.41 -1.06
CA LEU A 35 -1.52 18.43 -1.18
C LEU A 35 -1.09 18.49 -2.65
N LYS A 36 0.17 18.90 -2.87
CA LYS A 36 0.73 18.90 -4.21
C LYS A 36 0.73 17.50 -4.79
N ALA A 37 -0.06 17.30 -5.84
CA ALA A 37 -0.08 16.03 -6.55
C ALA A 37 1.18 15.86 -7.40
N GLU A 38 1.74 14.67 -7.37
CA GLU A 38 2.85 14.24 -8.20
C GLU A 38 2.38 13.13 -9.12
N THR A 39 2.93 13.08 -10.34
CA THR A 39 2.78 11.90 -11.18
C THR A 39 3.69 10.83 -10.59
N ALA A 40 3.10 9.68 -10.24
CA ALA A 40 3.84 8.64 -9.53
C ALA A 40 4.97 8.07 -10.39
N GLU A 41 6.19 8.11 -9.88
CA GLU A 41 7.35 7.45 -10.46
C GLU A 41 7.37 5.96 -10.11
N VAL A 42 7.98 5.15 -10.96
CA VAL A 42 8.20 3.72 -10.73
C VAL A 42 9.63 3.53 -10.25
N GLY A 43 9.81 2.95 -9.05
CA GLY A 43 11.12 2.91 -8.37
C GLY A 43 12.26 2.21 -9.10
N MET A 44 11.99 1.42 -10.14
CA MET A 44 12.98 0.76 -11.01
C MET A 44 12.84 1.15 -12.47
N ALA A 45 12.08 2.20 -12.78
CA ALA A 45 12.03 2.70 -14.14
C ALA A 45 13.42 3.18 -14.55
N LYS A 46 13.89 2.73 -15.71
CA LYS A 46 15.06 3.32 -16.34
C LYS A 46 14.78 4.83 -16.44
N ILE A 47 15.67 5.62 -15.84
CA ILE A 47 15.63 7.09 -15.96
C ILE A 47 15.44 7.38 -17.46
N ASN A 48 14.24 7.88 -17.81
CA ASN A 48 13.97 8.24 -19.20
C ASN A 48 14.92 9.37 -19.62
N LYS A 49 15.00 9.67 -20.92
CA LYS A 49 15.88 10.73 -21.46
C LYS A 49 15.66 12.14 -20.84
N LYS A 50 14.61 12.29 -20.02
CA LYS A 50 14.28 13.52 -19.28
C LYS A 50 14.64 13.44 -17.79
N GLY A 51 15.26 12.36 -17.32
CA GLY A 51 15.70 12.22 -15.92
C GLY A 51 14.58 11.87 -14.92
N SER A 52 13.39 11.48 -15.39
CA SER A 52 12.26 11.11 -14.55
C SER A 52 12.03 9.59 -14.59
N GLY A 53 11.70 9.00 -13.46
CA GLY A 53 11.34 7.58 -13.32
C GLY A 53 9.89 7.27 -13.74
N TYR A 54 9.19 8.21 -14.38
CA TYR A 54 7.81 8.05 -14.82
C TYR A 54 7.73 7.15 -16.07
N ASP A 55 6.99 6.05 -15.95
CA ASP A 55 6.68 5.12 -17.03
C ASP A 55 5.15 4.94 -17.13
N PRO A 56 4.49 5.62 -18.10
CA PRO A 56 3.04 5.57 -18.26
C PRO A 56 2.49 4.21 -18.69
N GLU A 57 3.35 3.30 -19.16
CA GLU A 57 2.97 1.92 -19.47
C GLU A 57 2.95 1.03 -18.22
N LYS A 58 3.60 1.48 -17.15
CA LYS A 58 3.65 0.76 -15.87
C LYS A 58 2.74 1.34 -14.80
N ARG A 59 2.56 2.64 -14.77
CA ARG A 59 1.74 3.29 -13.76
C ARG A 59 1.06 4.54 -14.30
N LYS A 60 -0.25 4.65 -14.07
CA LYS A 60 -1.06 5.81 -14.42
C LYS A 60 -1.93 6.20 -13.22
N THR A 61 -1.39 7.01 -12.33
CA THR A 61 -2.05 7.45 -11.11
C THR A 61 -1.45 8.76 -10.63
N LYS A 62 -2.20 9.52 -9.83
CA LYS A 62 -1.70 10.68 -9.09
C LYS A 62 -1.44 10.27 -7.65
N ILE A 63 -0.38 10.80 -7.07
CA ILE A 63 -0.05 10.58 -5.65
C ILE A 63 0.21 11.90 -4.96
N SER A 64 0.04 11.89 -3.64
CA SER A 64 0.55 12.91 -2.75
C SER A 64 1.02 12.27 -1.44
N TRP A 65 1.99 12.89 -0.79
CA TRP A 65 2.57 12.39 0.44
C TRP A 65 2.01 13.17 1.63
N ILE A 66 1.35 12.49 2.55
CA ILE A 66 0.75 13.12 3.74
C ILE A 66 1.83 13.24 4.81
N PRO A 67 2.27 14.45 5.20
CA PRO A 67 3.30 14.59 6.23
C PRO A 67 2.81 14.08 7.58
N PHE A 68 3.70 13.48 8.39
CA PHE A 68 3.37 12.93 9.71
C PHE A 68 2.63 13.93 10.62
N LYS A 69 3.07 15.18 10.62
CA LYS A 69 2.49 16.26 11.44
C LYS A 69 1.07 16.67 11.06
N GLU A 70 0.64 16.35 9.83
CA GLU A 70 -0.66 16.77 9.31
C GLU A 70 -1.81 15.87 9.79
N MET A 71 -1.52 14.60 10.08
CA MET A 71 -2.52 13.62 10.50
C MET A 71 -1.94 12.62 11.54
N PRO A 72 -1.46 13.07 12.70
CA PRO A 72 -0.78 12.21 13.67
C PRO A 72 -1.66 11.06 14.20
N GLU A 73 -2.96 11.30 14.40
CA GLU A 73 -3.90 10.29 14.87
C GLU A 73 -4.10 9.16 13.84
N MET A 74 -4.12 9.50 12.54
CA MET A 74 -4.15 8.52 11.45
C MET A 74 -2.94 7.58 11.54
N TYR A 75 -1.74 8.13 11.70
CA TYR A 75 -0.52 7.36 11.79
C TYR A 75 -0.50 6.45 13.02
N GLN A 76 -0.92 6.94 14.18
CA GLN A 76 -1.01 6.15 15.40
C GLN A 76 -1.97 4.96 15.25
N GLN A 77 -3.13 5.19 14.65
CA GLN A 77 -4.14 4.14 14.43
C GLN A 77 -3.61 3.06 13.47
N ILE A 78 -2.97 3.47 12.38
CA ILE A 78 -2.37 2.55 11.40
C ILE A 78 -1.21 1.77 12.01
N GLU A 79 -0.33 2.42 12.77
CA GLU A 79 0.81 1.74 13.40
C GLU A 79 0.33 0.67 14.39
N THR A 80 -0.70 0.98 15.20
CA THR A 80 -1.32 0.02 16.11
C THR A 80 -1.87 -1.19 15.34
N THR A 81 -2.60 -0.94 14.25
CA THR A 81 -3.17 -2.01 13.42
C THR A 81 -2.06 -2.85 12.74
N MET A 82 -1.01 -2.20 12.25
CA MET A 82 0.14 -2.89 11.66
C MET A 82 0.85 -3.79 12.67
N LEU A 83 1.07 -3.31 13.90
CA LEU A 83 1.71 -4.12 14.94
C LEU A 83 0.88 -5.35 15.29
N GLN A 84 -0.45 -5.23 15.34
CA GLN A 84 -1.35 -6.37 15.52
C GLN A 84 -1.26 -7.35 14.35
N ALA A 85 -1.30 -6.85 13.10
CA ALA A 85 -1.16 -7.68 11.92
C ALA A 85 0.21 -8.38 11.87
N ASN A 86 1.29 -7.66 12.23
CA ASN A 86 2.62 -8.23 12.31
C ASN A 86 2.72 -9.35 13.35
N ASN A 87 2.19 -9.15 14.55
CA ASN A 87 2.22 -10.16 15.59
C ASN A 87 1.43 -11.43 15.21
N ASN A 88 0.31 -11.25 14.51
CA ASN A 88 -0.58 -12.37 14.16
C ASN A 88 -0.13 -13.12 12.90
N HIS A 89 0.51 -12.44 11.93
CA HIS A 89 0.71 -13.00 10.59
C HIS A 89 2.16 -13.02 10.12
N PHE A 90 2.97 -11.98 10.42
CA PHE A 90 4.30 -11.83 9.80
C PHE A 90 5.44 -12.17 10.76
N GLY A 91 5.40 -11.67 11.98
CA GLY A 91 6.41 -11.96 13.01
C GLY A 91 7.77 -11.28 12.77
N PHE A 92 7.79 -10.13 12.07
CA PHE A 92 9.03 -9.38 11.86
C PHE A 92 9.40 -8.56 13.09
N GLU A 93 10.69 -8.49 13.38
CA GLU A 93 11.23 -7.69 14.48
C GLU A 93 11.45 -6.23 14.11
N GLY A 94 11.30 -5.32 15.09
CA GLY A 94 11.65 -3.91 14.97
C GLY A 94 10.86 -3.14 13.92
N MET A 95 9.62 -3.54 13.68
CA MET A 95 8.76 -2.91 12.68
C MET A 95 8.29 -1.52 13.12
N ARG A 96 8.34 -0.56 12.21
CA ARG A 96 7.89 0.82 12.41
C ARG A 96 7.48 1.47 11.09
N ILE A 97 6.75 2.56 11.17
CA ILE A 97 6.51 3.44 10.02
C ILE A 97 7.86 4.05 9.61
N THR A 98 8.18 3.97 8.33
CA THR A 98 9.47 4.47 7.80
C THR A 98 9.32 5.65 6.86
N GLU A 99 8.13 5.85 6.31
CA GLU A 99 7.85 6.83 5.28
C GLU A 99 6.46 7.47 5.53
N PRO A 100 6.24 8.72 5.06
CA PRO A 100 4.90 9.29 5.04
C PRO A 100 3.93 8.44 4.23
N GLY A 101 2.64 8.51 4.59
CA GLY A 101 1.60 7.81 3.85
C GLY A 101 1.42 8.39 2.46
N GLN A 102 1.34 7.52 1.46
CA GLN A 102 1.08 7.88 0.07
C GLN A 102 -0.43 7.82 -0.19
N PHE A 103 -1.06 8.97 -0.32
CA PHE A 103 -2.40 9.06 -0.90
C PHE A 103 -2.29 8.78 -2.39
N THR A 104 -3.10 7.83 -2.87
CA THR A 104 -3.05 7.38 -4.27
C THR A 104 -4.43 7.51 -4.89
N HIS A 105 -4.51 8.27 -5.97
CA HIS A 105 -5.74 8.58 -6.69
C HIS A 105 -5.71 7.97 -8.10
N TYR A 106 -6.63 7.04 -8.35
CA TYR A 106 -6.88 6.42 -9.65
C TYR A 106 -8.17 6.98 -10.25
N TYR A 107 -8.07 7.44 -11.49
CA TYR A 107 -9.18 7.90 -12.33
C TYR A 107 -9.44 6.89 -13.46
N PRO A 108 -10.51 7.00 -14.25
CA PRO A 108 -10.76 6.06 -15.34
C PRO A 108 -9.56 5.87 -16.28
N GLY A 109 -9.17 4.61 -16.47
CA GLY A 109 -7.95 4.21 -17.15
C GLY A 109 -6.69 4.28 -16.29
N GLY A 110 -6.78 4.63 -15.01
CA GLY A 110 -5.67 4.60 -14.05
C GLY A 110 -5.38 3.17 -13.57
N PHE A 111 -4.11 2.81 -13.44
CA PHE A 111 -3.64 1.48 -13.06
C PHE A 111 -2.23 1.51 -12.49
N TYR A 112 -1.78 0.38 -11.94
CA TYR A 112 -0.39 0.12 -11.61
C TYR A 112 -0.06 -1.34 -11.90
N GLU A 113 0.83 -1.58 -12.84
CA GLU A 113 1.23 -2.91 -13.27
C GLU A 113 1.97 -3.71 -12.20
N TRP A 114 2.25 -4.98 -12.49
CA TRP A 114 2.94 -5.90 -11.61
C TRP A 114 4.26 -5.33 -11.10
N HIS A 115 4.37 -5.23 -9.78
CA HIS A 115 5.56 -4.72 -9.08
C HIS A 115 5.69 -5.34 -7.69
N MET A 116 6.84 -5.14 -7.09
CA MET A 116 7.13 -5.37 -5.67
C MET A 116 7.47 -4.03 -5.03
N ASP A 117 7.10 -3.87 -3.77
CA ASP A 117 7.46 -2.67 -2.99
C ASP A 117 8.87 -2.75 -2.40
N ASN A 118 9.42 -3.96 -2.34
CA ASN A 118 10.78 -4.23 -1.95
C ASN A 118 11.35 -5.37 -2.79
N ASP A 119 12.50 -5.12 -3.42
CA ASP A 119 13.31 -6.14 -4.05
C ASP A 119 14.28 -6.72 -3.00
N VAL A 120 14.01 -7.94 -2.55
CA VAL A 120 14.83 -8.64 -1.53
C VAL A 120 16.24 -8.97 -2.01
N ILE A 121 16.49 -8.90 -3.32
CA ILE A 121 17.79 -9.19 -3.93
C ILE A 121 18.70 -7.95 -3.90
N GLY A 122 18.13 -6.76 -3.81
CA GLY A 122 18.87 -5.50 -3.81
C GLY A 122 19.65 -5.22 -2.53
N LYS A 123 20.63 -4.32 -2.61
CA LYS A 123 21.34 -3.80 -1.45
C LYS A 123 20.50 -2.72 -0.78
N HIS A 124 19.73 -3.10 0.24
CA HIS A 124 18.89 -2.17 0.97
C HIS A 124 19.60 -1.64 2.22
N GLN A 125 19.64 -0.31 2.33
CA GLN A 125 20.01 0.35 3.58
C GLN A 125 18.83 0.28 4.56
N PRO A 126 19.08 0.00 5.85
CA PRO A 126 17.99 0.06 6.86
C PRO A 126 17.42 1.48 6.98
N PRO A 127 16.09 1.60 7.24
CA PRO A 127 15.11 0.54 7.43
C PRO A 127 14.65 -0.10 6.11
N VAL A 128 14.59 -1.43 6.09
CA VAL A 128 14.16 -2.20 4.91
C VAL A 128 12.65 -2.39 4.97
N ARG A 129 11.93 -2.06 3.88
CA ARG A 129 10.49 -2.32 3.77
C ARG A 129 10.21 -3.81 3.87
N LYS A 130 9.38 -4.22 4.82
CA LYS A 130 9.01 -5.62 5.05
C LYS A 130 7.52 -5.86 4.92
N ILE A 131 6.71 -4.90 5.34
CA ILE A 131 5.25 -4.94 5.21
C ILE A 131 4.81 -3.71 4.41
N SER A 132 3.93 -3.96 3.46
CA SER A 132 3.17 -2.95 2.73
C SER A 132 1.71 -2.98 3.19
N MET A 133 1.04 -1.86 3.12
CA MET A 133 -0.39 -1.73 3.41
C MET A 133 -1.07 -0.96 2.28
N THR A 134 -2.23 -1.44 1.87
CA THR A 134 -3.21 -0.67 1.11
C THR A 134 -4.50 -0.57 1.91
N LEU A 135 -4.96 0.64 2.21
CA LEU A 135 -6.24 0.93 2.84
C LEU A 135 -7.16 1.59 1.81
N LEU A 136 -8.35 1.03 1.58
CA LEU A 136 -9.31 1.57 0.63
C LEU A 136 -10.05 2.74 1.27
N LEU A 137 -9.94 3.92 0.65
CA LEU A 137 -10.60 5.15 1.13
C LEU A 137 -11.96 5.38 0.46
N SER A 138 -12.08 5.05 -0.85
CA SER A 138 -13.34 5.20 -1.59
C SER A 138 -14.37 4.16 -1.16
N ASP A 139 -15.66 4.53 -1.27
CA ASP A 139 -16.75 3.57 -1.20
C ASP A 139 -16.72 2.68 -2.46
N PRO A 140 -16.63 1.33 -2.33
CA PRO A 140 -16.59 0.43 -3.48
C PRO A 140 -17.78 0.55 -4.46
N SER A 141 -18.91 1.09 -4.01
CA SER A 141 -20.08 1.30 -4.88
C SER A 141 -19.91 2.46 -5.88
N THR A 142 -18.89 3.32 -5.67
CA THR A 142 -18.69 4.54 -6.45
C THR A 142 -17.74 4.37 -7.65
N PHE A 143 -17.08 3.23 -7.76
CA PHE A 143 -16.13 2.95 -8.85
C PHE A 143 -16.22 1.49 -9.34
N GLU A 144 -15.65 1.21 -10.49
CA GLU A 144 -15.53 -0.13 -11.08
C GLU A 144 -14.08 -0.37 -11.55
N GLY A 145 -13.63 -1.63 -11.46
CA GLY A 145 -12.23 -1.98 -11.73
C GLY A 145 -11.34 -1.59 -10.55
N GLY A 146 -10.05 -1.43 -10.77
CA GLY A 146 -9.09 -1.02 -9.73
C GLY A 146 -8.84 -2.08 -8.66
N GLU A 147 -9.11 -3.36 -8.94
CA GLU A 147 -8.87 -4.45 -8.01
C GLU A 147 -7.38 -4.56 -7.69
N LEU A 148 -7.07 -4.73 -6.40
CA LEU A 148 -5.75 -5.12 -5.95
C LEU A 148 -5.58 -6.62 -6.10
N GLU A 149 -4.66 -7.03 -6.95
CA GLU A 149 -4.41 -8.43 -7.29
C GLU A 149 -2.99 -8.83 -6.91
N PHE A 150 -2.84 -9.99 -6.29
CA PHE A 150 -1.56 -10.62 -5.98
C PHE A 150 -1.28 -11.75 -6.96
N MET A 151 -0.04 -11.82 -7.45
CA MET A 151 0.36 -12.89 -8.38
C MET A 151 0.28 -14.27 -7.73
N SER A 152 0.53 -14.35 -6.43
CA SER A 152 0.38 -15.60 -5.68
C SER A 152 -1.07 -16.09 -5.72
N LYS A 153 -1.32 -17.17 -6.43
CA LYS A 153 -2.64 -17.82 -6.63
C LYS A 153 -3.70 -16.92 -7.28
N GLY A 154 -3.33 -15.82 -7.94
CA GLY A 154 -4.28 -14.88 -8.54
C GLY A 154 -5.23 -14.26 -7.51
N LYS A 155 -4.78 -14.05 -6.26
CA LYS A 155 -5.65 -13.54 -5.21
C LYS A 155 -6.05 -12.10 -5.49
N ILE A 156 -7.36 -11.87 -5.62
CA ILE A 156 -7.96 -10.54 -5.64
C ILE A 156 -8.44 -10.20 -4.22
N VAL A 157 -8.14 -8.99 -3.79
CA VAL A 157 -8.55 -8.45 -2.49
C VAL A 157 -9.74 -7.53 -2.66
N ASN A 158 -10.85 -7.85 -1.98
CA ASN A 158 -12.09 -7.09 -2.03
C ASN A 158 -12.30 -6.35 -0.69
N LEU A 159 -11.72 -5.16 -0.58
CA LEU A 159 -11.86 -4.33 0.62
C LEU A 159 -13.18 -3.55 0.62
N LYS A 160 -13.77 -3.42 1.79
CA LYS A 160 -14.81 -2.40 2.08
C LYS A 160 -14.10 -1.06 2.35
N GLN A 161 -14.85 0.03 2.29
CA GLN A 161 -14.32 1.35 2.66
C GLN A 161 -13.75 1.32 4.08
N GLY A 162 -12.54 1.83 4.24
CA GLY A 162 -11.81 1.87 5.50
C GLY A 162 -11.10 0.58 5.89
N GLN A 163 -11.31 -0.53 5.18
CA GLN A 163 -10.53 -1.76 5.40
C GLN A 163 -9.13 -1.66 4.78
N ALA A 164 -8.21 -2.39 5.39
CA ALA A 164 -6.83 -2.48 4.93
C ALA A 164 -6.42 -3.93 4.65
N VAL A 165 -5.50 -4.08 3.73
CA VAL A 165 -4.71 -5.30 3.55
C VAL A 165 -3.25 -4.99 3.83
N PHE A 166 -2.63 -5.81 4.68
CA PHE A 166 -1.20 -5.84 4.94
C PHE A 166 -0.59 -7.02 4.20
N PHE A 167 0.57 -6.82 3.59
CA PHE A 167 1.23 -7.90 2.85
C PHE A 167 2.75 -7.73 2.87
N ALA A 168 3.45 -8.85 2.68
CA ALA A 168 4.90 -8.81 2.59
C ALA A 168 5.34 -8.00 1.37
N SER A 169 6.23 -7.03 1.57
CA SER A 169 6.61 -6.03 0.55
C SER A 169 7.26 -6.64 -0.71
N TRP A 170 7.73 -7.89 -0.66
CA TRP A 170 8.28 -8.62 -1.82
C TRP A 170 7.24 -9.37 -2.64
N LEU A 171 5.96 -9.37 -2.23
CA LEU A 171 4.91 -10.00 -3.02
C LEU A 171 4.59 -9.18 -4.26
N GLN A 172 4.61 -9.82 -5.41
CA GLN A 172 4.18 -9.20 -6.66
C GLN A 172 2.68 -8.93 -6.63
N HIS A 173 2.32 -7.68 -6.88
CA HIS A 173 0.94 -7.22 -6.88
C HIS A 173 0.74 -6.13 -7.93
N ARG A 174 -0.51 -5.89 -8.27
CA ARG A 174 -0.91 -4.81 -9.19
C ARG A 174 -2.25 -4.20 -8.79
N VAL A 175 -2.52 -3.02 -9.31
CA VAL A 175 -3.87 -2.42 -9.33
C VAL A 175 -4.36 -2.42 -10.76
N LYS A 176 -5.42 -3.18 -11.03
CA LYS A 176 -6.04 -3.25 -12.35
C LYS A 176 -6.59 -1.89 -12.77
N PRO A 177 -6.84 -1.67 -14.07
CA PRO A 177 -7.42 -0.42 -14.54
C PRO A 177 -8.77 -0.12 -13.87
N VAL A 178 -8.94 1.10 -13.38
CA VAL A 178 -10.24 1.64 -12.99
C VAL A 178 -11.01 1.91 -14.28
N THR A 179 -12.20 1.36 -14.41
CA THR A 179 -13.03 1.49 -15.62
C THR A 179 -14.07 2.59 -15.49
N ARG A 180 -14.57 2.84 -14.27
CA ARG A 180 -15.53 3.90 -13.96
C ARG A 180 -15.31 4.47 -12.57
N GLY A 181 -15.61 5.75 -12.37
CA GLY A 181 -15.47 6.43 -11.08
C GLY A 181 -14.03 6.71 -10.69
N GLU A 182 -13.79 7.01 -9.43
CA GLU A 182 -12.48 7.31 -8.87
C GLU A 182 -12.19 6.39 -7.68
N ARG A 183 -10.99 5.83 -7.63
CA ARG A 183 -10.54 4.98 -6.54
C ARG A 183 -9.41 5.66 -5.79
N ASP A 184 -9.66 6.01 -4.55
CA ASP A 184 -8.70 6.58 -3.62
C ASP A 184 -8.25 5.54 -2.61
N SER A 185 -6.95 5.48 -2.34
CA SER A 185 -6.37 4.60 -1.33
C SER A 185 -5.21 5.27 -0.61
N LEU A 186 -4.94 4.79 0.60
CA LEU A 186 -3.76 5.13 1.37
C LEU A 186 -2.80 3.94 1.33
N VAL A 187 -1.59 4.17 0.84
CA VAL A 187 -0.52 3.18 0.80
C VAL A 187 0.54 3.56 1.82
N MET A 188 1.01 2.59 2.61
CA MET A 188 2.07 2.79 3.57
C MET A 188 3.04 1.62 3.59
N TRP A 189 4.26 1.92 3.95
CA TRP A 189 5.33 0.93 4.10
C TRP A 189 5.89 0.96 5.51
N PHE A 190 6.13 -0.24 6.01
CA PHE A 190 6.71 -0.46 7.33
C PHE A 190 8.00 -1.23 7.17
N GLY A 191 9.02 -0.74 7.83
CA GLY A 191 10.36 -1.30 7.72
C GLY A 191 10.96 -1.62 9.07
N GLY A 192 12.04 -2.37 8.99
CA GLY A 192 12.82 -2.80 10.13
C GLY A 192 14.28 -3.07 9.76
N PRO A 193 15.01 -3.81 10.60
CA PRO A 193 16.38 -4.22 10.29
C PRO A 193 16.43 -5.08 9.03
N PRO A 194 17.59 -5.29 8.41
CA PRO A 194 17.74 -6.21 7.29
C PRO A 194 17.20 -7.61 7.59
N PHE A 195 16.88 -8.37 6.55
CA PHE A 195 16.60 -9.81 6.70
C PHE A 195 17.85 -10.52 7.17
N LYS A 196 17.70 -11.46 8.10
CA LYS A 196 18.77 -12.34 8.62
C LYS A 196 18.65 -13.72 8.02
#